data_c00266d95f743591b3b725d7393318b3
#
_entry.id   c00266d95f743591b3b725d7393318b3
#
_cell.length_a   1.000
_cell.length_b   1.000
_cell.length_c   1.000
_cell.angle_alpha   90.00
_cell.angle_beta   90.00
_cell.angle_gamma   90.00
#
_symmetry.space_group_name_H-M   'P 1'
#
loop_
_entity.id
_entity.type
_entity.pdbx_description
1 polymer ?
#
loop_
_entity_poly.entity_id
_entity_poly.type
_entity_poly.pdbx_seq_one_letter_code
_entity_poly.pdbx_strand_id
1 'polypeptide(L)'
;MSALKNTMLLATLCYIHHDGHTLMLHRVKRKNDIHTGKWNGLGGKFEPGESPEECVVREVREESGLEIGAPRLRGLLMFPGFKGNDWYVFVFTAEGFSGELNENSEGFLKWIPDGELEALPLWPSDHIFFSWLREEKFFSAKFVYRGEEYLRYDVRFYP
;
A
#
# COMPACT_ATOMS: atom_id res chain seq x y z
N MET A 1 -24.06 -1.25 28.07
CA MET A 1 -22.75 -0.68 27.74
C MET A 1 -22.42 -0.97 26.28
N SER A 2 -22.11 0.04 25.53
CA SER A 2 -21.76 -0.15 24.13
C SER A 2 -20.33 -0.70 24.01
N ALA A 3 -20.12 -1.60 23.05
CA ALA A 3 -18.79 -2.04 22.71
C ALA A 3 -17.98 -0.87 22.14
N LEU A 4 -16.68 -0.86 22.40
CA LEU A 4 -15.80 0.10 21.74
C LEU A 4 -15.80 -0.17 20.24
N LYS A 5 -16.00 0.86 19.47
CA LYS A 5 -15.95 0.77 18.01
C LYS A 5 -14.55 1.12 17.54
N ASN A 6 -14.07 0.36 16.55
CA ASN A 6 -12.81 0.69 15.91
C ASN A 6 -12.94 1.99 15.13
N THR A 7 -11.90 2.78 15.14
CA THR A 7 -11.82 3.97 14.28
C THR A 7 -11.60 3.50 12.85
N MET A 8 -12.30 4.13 11.92
CA MET A 8 -12.06 3.88 10.50
C MET A 8 -10.93 4.79 10.02
N LEU A 9 -9.92 4.20 9.44
CA LEU A 9 -8.77 4.92 8.89
C LEU A 9 -8.74 4.75 7.38
N LEU A 10 -8.49 5.85 6.69
CA LEU A 10 -8.35 5.88 5.25
C LEU A 10 -6.89 6.07 4.89
N ALA A 11 -6.41 5.26 3.97
CA ALA A 11 -5.02 5.31 3.54
C ALA A 11 -4.90 5.01 2.05
N THR A 12 -3.75 5.32 1.49
CA THR A 12 -3.41 4.99 0.11
C THR A 12 -2.18 4.09 0.07
N LEU A 13 -2.06 3.37 -1.03
CA LEU A 13 -0.92 2.51 -1.31
C LEU A 13 -0.64 2.60 -2.81
N CYS A 14 0.60 2.84 -3.18
CA CYS A 14 0.96 3.05 -4.59
C CYS A 14 2.15 2.21 -4.99
N TYR A 15 2.03 1.56 -6.14
CA TYR A 15 3.12 0.84 -6.77
C TYR A 15 3.51 1.58 -8.04
N ILE A 16 4.72 2.14 -8.07
CA ILE A 16 5.24 2.88 -9.19
C ILE A 16 6.08 1.95 -10.04
N HIS A 17 5.74 1.83 -11.31
CA HIS A 17 6.43 0.93 -12.25
C HIS A 17 7.30 1.73 -13.20
N HIS A 18 8.50 1.23 -13.46
CA HIS A 18 9.44 1.83 -14.41
C HIS A 18 10.43 0.78 -14.89
N ASP A 19 10.50 0.60 -16.21
CA ASP A 19 11.48 -0.30 -16.86
C ASP A 19 11.52 -1.72 -16.26
N GLY A 20 10.34 -2.32 -16.06
CA GLY A 20 10.25 -3.67 -15.50
C GLY A 20 10.56 -3.77 -14.02
N HIS A 21 10.57 -2.63 -13.32
CA HIS A 21 10.84 -2.54 -11.88
C HIS A 21 9.67 -1.87 -11.18
N THR A 22 9.53 -2.16 -9.91
CA THR A 22 8.55 -1.52 -9.02
C THR A 22 9.28 -0.91 -7.84
N LEU A 23 8.92 0.34 -7.51
CA LEU A 23 9.52 1.03 -6.36
C LEU A 23 8.90 0.51 -5.07
N MET A 24 9.74 0.00 -4.20
CA MET A 24 9.32 -0.56 -2.93
C MET A 24 10.05 0.09 -1.76
N LEU A 25 9.36 0.18 -0.64
CA LEU A 25 9.89 0.72 0.60
C LEU A 25 10.20 -0.43 1.56
N HIS A 26 11.46 -0.54 1.97
CA HIS A 26 11.89 -1.52 2.97
C HIS A 26 11.86 -0.87 4.35
N ARG A 27 10.98 -1.32 5.22
CA ARG A 27 10.74 -0.72 6.54
C ARG A 27 11.73 -1.25 7.57
N VAL A 28 12.90 -0.62 7.67
CA VAL A 28 13.98 -1.10 8.55
C VAL A 28 14.44 -0.07 9.58
N LYS A 29 14.04 1.20 9.46
CA LYS A 29 14.57 2.27 10.29
C LYS A 29 13.81 2.50 11.60
N ARG A 30 12.64 1.91 11.74
CA ARG A 30 11.74 2.16 12.86
C ARG A 30 11.68 0.97 13.81
N LYS A 31 12.03 1.18 15.10
CA LYS A 31 11.91 0.13 16.11
C LYS A 31 10.44 -0.05 16.51
N ASN A 32 10.07 -1.27 16.86
CA ASN A 32 8.73 -1.63 17.33
C ASN A 32 7.61 -1.40 16.31
N ASP A 33 7.98 -1.22 15.04
CA ASP A 33 7.03 -1.18 13.95
C ASP A 33 6.75 -2.62 13.50
N ILE A 34 5.48 -3.03 13.46
CA ILE A 34 5.13 -4.40 13.01
C ILE A 34 5.47 -4.61 11.54
N HIS A 35 5.66 -3.53 10.78
CA HIS A 35 6.08 -3.61 9.38
C HIS A 35 7.60 -3.72 9.23
N THR A 36 8.37 -3.65 10.33
CA THR A 36 9.83 -3.71 10.27
C THR A 36 10.30 -4.98 9.57
N GLY A 37 11.20 -4.83 8.62
CA GLY A 37 11.70 -5.93 7.80
C GLY A 37 10.84 -6.27 6.60
N LYS A 38 9.62 -5.72 6.51
CA LYS A 38 8.75 -5.97 5.37
C LYS A 38 8.92 -4.90 4.30
N TRP A 39 8.61 -5.27 3.08
CA TRP A 39 8.57 -4.37 1.95
C TRP A 39 7.14 -3.97 1.65
N ASN A 40 6.93 -2.72 1.32
CA ASN A 40 5.61 -2.16 1.04
C ASN A 40 5.66 -1.23 -0.16
N GLY A 41 4.51 -0.96 -0.76
CA GLY A 41 4.37 0.17 -1.67
C GLY A 41 4.45 1.48 -0.88
N LEU A 42 4.39 2.59 -1.58
CA LEU A 42 4.38 3.92 -0.98
C LEU A 42 2.94 4.35 -0.70
N GLY A 43 2.76 5.22 0.28
CA GLY A 43 1.44 5.73 0.62
C GLY A 43 1.34 6.05 2.09
N GLY A 44 0.16 6.43 2.50
CA GLY A 44 -0.09 6.78 3.88
C GLY A 44 -1.51 7.26 4.11
N LYS A 45 -1.75 7.79 5.29
CA LYS A 45 -3.08 8.20 5.72
C LYS A 45 -3.53 9.48 5.02
N PHE A 46 -4.83 9.57 4.77
CA PHE A 46 -5.46 10.79 4.27
C PHE A 46 -5.32 11.93 5.27
N GLU A 47 -5.18 13.13 4.75
CA GLU A 47 -5.38 14.35 5.50
C GLU A 47 -6.81 14.84 5.27
N PRO A 48 -7.37 15.65 6.20
CA PRO A 48 -8.73 16.15 6.02
C PRO A 48 -8.91 16.87 4.68
N GLY A 49 -9.99 16.53 3.98
CA GLY A 49 -10.34 17.16 2.72
C GLY A 49 -9.64 16.62 1.48
N GLU A 50 -8.76 15.64 1.64
CA GLU A 50 -8.07 15.06 0.48
C GLU A 50 -8.94 14.03 -0.25
N SER A 51 -8.88 14.05 -1.58
CA SER A 51 -9.33 12.92 -2.37
C SER A 51 -8.29 11.81 -2.32
N PRO A 52 -8.64 10.58 -2.71
CA PRO A 52 -7.63 9.51 -2.82
C PRO A 52 -6.45 9.89 -3.70
N GLU A 53 -6.70 10.56 -4.82
CA GLU A 53 -5.65 10.99 -5.75
C GLU A 53 -4.74 12.04 -5.12
N GLU A 54 -5.31 13.00 -4.42
CA GLU A 54 -4.51 14.02 -3.73
C GLU A 54 -3.64 13.40 -2.65
N CYS A 55 -4.21 12.47 -1.89
CA CYS A 55 -3.47 11.78 -0.84
C CYS A 55 -2.27 11.00 -1.40
N VAL A 56 -2.48 10.20 -2.43
CA VAL A 56 -1.42 9.35 -2.96
C VAL A 56 -0.30 10.19 -3.59
N VAL A 57 -0.65 11.26 -4.29
CA VAL A 57 0.35 12.16 -4.87
C VAL A 57 1.20 12.80 -3.78
N ARG A 58 0.56 13.30 -2.72
CA ARG A 58 1.26 13.92 -1.59
C ARG A 58 2.15 12.92 -0.85
N GLU A 59 1.62 11.74 -0.52
CA GLU A 59 2.38 10.73 0.22
C GLU A 59 3.58 10.22 -0.57
N VAL A 60 3.42 9.99 -1.87
CA VAL A 60 4.53 9.56 -2.71
C VAL A 60 5.63 10.63 -2.73
N ARG A 61 5.24 11.90 -2.85
CA ARG A 61 6.20 13.01 -2.82
C ARG A 61 6.95 13.07 -1.49
N GLU A 62 6.23 12.98 -0.38
CA GLU A 62 6.83 13.04 0.95
C GLU A 62 7.79 11.89 1.20
N GLU A 63 7.42 10.69 0.78
CA GLU A 63 8.23 9.51 1.03
C GLU A 63 9.40 9.34 0.07
N SER A 64 9.25 9.76 -1.17
CA SER A 64 10.25 9.45 -2.21
C SER A 64 10.87 10.66 -2.90
N GLY A 65 10.22 11.80 -2.85
CA GLY A 65 10.60 12.96 -3.67
C GLY A 65 10.08 12.91 -5.10
N LEU A 66 9.41 11.83 -5.47
CA LEU A 66 8.89 11.70 -6.82
C LEU A 66 7.52 12.33 -6.97
N GLU A 67 7.28 12.91 -8.17
CA GLU A 67 5.97 13.43 -8.56
C GLU A 67 5.34 12.46 -9.54
N ILE A 68 4.24 11.81 -9.14
CA ILE A 68 3.51 10.94 -10.06
C ILE A 68 2.43 11.76 -10.75
N GLY A 69 2.30 11.59 -12.07
CA GLY A 69 1.41 12.44 -12.87
C GLY A 69 -0.02 11.97 -12.91
N ALA A 70 -0.23 10.68 -13.07
CA ALA A 70 -1.56 10.11 -13.27
C ALA A 70 -1.69 8.78 -12.55
N PRO A 71 -1.93 8.80 -11.24
CA PRO A 71 -2.16 7.56 -10.51
C PRO A 71 -3.45 6.91 -10.97
N ARG A 72 -3.41 5.59 -11.13
CA ARG A 72 -4.56 4.81 -11.55
C ARG A 72 -5.08 4.02 -10.36
N LEU A 73 -6.34 4.23 -10.00
CA LEU A 73 -6.97 3.46 -8.93
C LEU A 73 -7.22 2.03 -9.42
N ARG A 74 -6.66 1.07 -8.68
CA ARG A 74 -6.72 -0.34 -9.06
C ARG A 74 -7.67 -1.15 -8.20
N GLY A 75 -7.89 -0.73 -6.97
CA GLY A 75 -8.78 -1.44 -6.07
C GLY A 75 -8.84 -0.85 -4.69
N LEU A 76 -9.66 -1.49 -3.87
CA LEU A 76 -9.85 -1.13 -2.46
C LEU A 76 -9.57 -2.35 -1.60
N LEU A 77 -8.86 -2.13 -0.50
CA LEU A 77 -8.63 -3.14 0.51
C LEU A 77 -9.26 -2.70 1.82
N MET A 78 -9.80 -3.63 2.56
CA MET A 78 -10.34 -3.37 3.89
C MET A 78 -9.73 -4.37 4.88
N PHE A 79 -9.19 -3.85 5.97
CA PHE A 79 -8.57 -4.66 7.03
C PHE A 79 -9.33 -4.37 8.32
N PRO A 80 -10.29 -5.23 8.71
CA PRO A 80 -11.05 -4.99 9.95
C PRO A 80 -10.18 -5.27 11.18
N GLY A 81 -10.19 -4.33 12.11
CA GLY A 81 -9.53 -4.49 13.40
C GLY A 81 -8.02 -4.58 13.37
N PHE A 82 -7.39 -4.31 12.25
CA PHE A 82 -5.93 -4.41 12.15
C PHE A 82 -5.29 -3.29 12.97
N LYS A 83 -4.44 -3.65 13.93
CA LYS A 83 -3.85 -2.71 14.90
C LYS A 83 -4.92 -1.90 15.64
N GLY A 84 -6.09 -2.52 15.88
CA GLY A 84 -7.17 -1.88 16.62
C GLY A 84 -8.04 -0.93 15.81
N ASN A 85 -7.85 -0.85 14.51
CA ASN A 85 -8.60 0.05 13.63
C ASN A 85 -9.13 -0.69 12.41
N ASP A 86 -10.15 -0.12 11.77
CA ASP A 86 -10.65 -0.61 10.50
C ASP A 86 -10.02 0.21 9.39
N TRP A 87 -9.17 -0.42 8.58
CA TRP A 87 -8.43 0.25 7.52
C TRP A 87 -9.11 0.09 6.18
N TYR A 88 -9.24 1.21 5.47
CA TYR A 88 -9.68 1.24 4.07
C TYR A 88 -8.54 1.80 3.26
N VAL A 89 -8.01 0.99 2.35
CA VAL A 89 -6.80 1.34 1.59
C VAL A 89 -7.13 1.40 0.11
N PHE A 90 -6.87 2.56 -0.48
CA PHE A 90 -7.03 2.79 -1.92
C PHE A 90 -5.72 2.43 -2.59
N VAL A 91 -5.75 1.40 -3.45
CA VAL A 91 -4.55 0.90 -4.12
C VAL A 91 -4.41 1.52 -5.49
N PHE A 92 -3.27 2.15 -5.73
CA PHE A 92 -2.95 2.81 -6.98
C PHE A 92 -1.72 2.18 -7.63
N THR A 93 -1.64 2.30 -8.95
CA THR A 93 -0.40 2.11 -9.69
C THR A 93 -0.09 3.39 -10.46
N ALA A 94 1.18 3.62 -10.73
CA ALA A 94 1.63 4.76 -11.51
C ALA A 94 2.78 4.32 -12.40
N GLU A 95 2.80 4.78 -13.65
CA GLU A 95 3.85 4.43 -14.61
C GLU A 95 4.71 5.61 -15.00
N GLY A 96 4.23 6.84 -14.76
CA GLY A 96 4.98 8.06 -15.07
C GLY A 96 5.32 8.82 -13.81
N PHE A 97 6.52 9.35 -13.77
CA PHE A 97 6.95 10.20 -12.67
C PHE A 97 8.05 11.16 -13.12
N SER A 98 8.29 12.18 -12.29
CA SER A 98 9.44 13.07 -12.43
C SER A 98 10.09 13.24 -11.06
N GLY A 99 11.27 13.85 -11.05
CA GLY A 99 12.02 14.05 -9.82
C GLY A 99 13.01 12.94 -9.54
N GLU A 100 13.70 13.06 -8.40
CA GLU A 100 14.73 12.13 -7.97
C GLU A 100 14.37 11.53 -6.62
N LEU A 101 14.79 10.27 -6.41
CA LEU A 101 14.53 9.58 -5.16
C LEU A 101 15.25 10.21 -3.99
N ASN A 102 14.54 10.37 -2.87
CA ASN A 102 15.08 10.74 -1.59
C ASN A 102 15.00 9.56 -0.64
N GLU A 103 15.91 9.49 0.33
CA GLU A 103 15.73 8.60 1.45
C GLU A 103 14.74 9.22 2.43
N ASN A 104 13.85 8.41 2.98
CA ASN A 104 12.93 8.87 4.01
C ASN A 104 13.32 8.28 5.37
N SER A 105 12.66 8.77 6.43
CA SER A 105 12.97 8.35 7.81
C SER A 105 12.44 6.98 8.17
N GLU A 106 11.60 6.37 7.34
CA GLU A 106 10.93 5.11 7.67
C GLU A 106 11.61 3.87 7.10
N GLY A 107 12.46 4.01 6.08
CA GLY A 107 13.12 2.88 5.46
C GLY A 107 13.90 3.27 4.23
N PHE A 108 14.24 2.27 3.40
CA PHE A 108 14.98 2.44 2.16
C PHE A 108 14.06 2.21 0.97
N LEU A 109 14.19 3.06 -0.02
CA LEU A 109 13.50 2.89 -1.29
C LEU A 109 14.41 2.15 -2.26
N LYS A 110 13.84 1.22 -3.00
CA LYS A 110 14.59 0.47 -3.99
C LYS A 110 13.69 0.06 -5.15
N TRP A 111 14.23 0.17 -6.36
CA TRP A 111 13.59 -0.37 -7.54
C TRP A 111 13.83 -1.87 -7.58
N ILE A 112 12.76 -2.65 -7.47
CA ILE A 112 12.83 -4.12 -7.45
C ILE A 112 12.38 -4.65 -8.79
N PRO A 113 13.15 -5.54 -9.45
CA PRO A 113 12.67 -6.19 -10.67
C PRO A 113 11.34 -6.88 -10.41
N ASP A 114 10.38 -6.71 -11.32
CA ASP A 114 9.02 -7.22 -11.14
C ASP A 114 9.00 -8.73 -10.86
N GLY A 115 9.90 -9.49 -11.47
CA GLY A 115 10.00 -10.93 -11.24
C GLY A 115 10.52 -11.31 -9.84
N GLU A 116 11.02 -10.36 -9.07
CA GLU A 116 11.54 -10.60 -7.72
C GLU A 116 10.64 -10.09 -6.62
N LEU A 117 9.55 -9.42 -6.97
CA LEU A 117 8.65 -8.81 -5.96
C LEU A 117 8.10 -9.82 -4.96
N GLU A 118 7.64 -10.96 -5.46
CA GLU A 118 7.00 -11.96 -4.60
C GLU A 118 7.99 -12.74 -3.73
N ALA A 119 9.29 -12.60 -3.99
CA ALA A 119 10.32 -13.20 -3.14
C ALA A 119 10.66 -12.32 -1.93
N LEU A 120 10.18 -11.09 -1.89
CA LEU A 120 10.42 -10.17 -0.78
C LEU A 120 9.60 -10.57 0.46
N PRO A 121 10.08 -10.22 1.66
CA PRO A 121 9.25 -10.30 2.87
C PRO A 121 8.09 -9.32 2.78
N LEU A 122 6.92 -9.81 2.45
CA LEU A 122 5.69 -9.05 2.31
C LEU A 122 4.65 -9.54 3.31
N TRP A 123 3.62 -8.72 3.57
CA TRP A 123 2.44 -9.21 4.25
C TRP A 123 1.73 -10.25 3.35
N PRO A 124 1.13 -11.30 3.91
CA PRO A 124 0.44 -12.30 3.09
C PRO A 124 -0.60 -11.73 2.13
N SER A 125 -1.33 -10.69 2.55
CA SER A 125 -2.32 -10.04 1.69
C SER A 125 -1.67 -9.45 0.43
N ASP A 126 -0.46 -8.91 0.54
CA ASP A 126 0.24 -8.30 -0.59
C ASP A 126 0.58 -9.34 -1.66
N HIS A 127 1.01 -10.53 -1.24
CA HIS A 127 1.24 -11.62 -2.18
C HIS A 127 -0.02 -11.96 -2.97
N ILE A 128 -1.17 -11.89 -2.31
CA ILE A 128 -2.44 -12.25 -2.91
C ILE A 128 -2.88 -11.20 -3.93
N PHE A 129 -2.95 -9.92 -3.53
CA PHE A 129 -3.50 -8.90 -4.46
C PHE A 129 -2.52 -8.51 -5.57
N PHE A 130 -1.24 -8.82 -5.45
CA PHE A 130 -0.30 -8.58 -6.55
C PHE A 130 -0.73 -9.30 -7.82
N SER A 131 -1.31 -10.51 -7.71
CA SER A 131 -1.81 -11.23 -8.86
C SER A 131 -2.97 -10.48 -9.53
N TRP A 132 -3.82 -9.83 -8.73
CA TRP A 132 -4.94 -9.05 -9.26
C TRP A 132 -4.48 -7.80 -10.00
N LEU A 133 -3.39 -7.19 -9.53
CA LEU A 133 -2.78 -6.05 -10.23
C LEU A 133 -2.26 -6.46 -11.61
N ARG A 134 -1.66 -7.64 -11.70
CA ARG A 134 -1.17 -8.17 -12.99
C ARG A 134 -2.32 -8.47 -13.94
N GLU A 135 -3.45 -8.88 -13.43
CA GLU A 135 -4.62 -9.25 -14.24
C GLU A 135 -5.46 -8.05 -14.68
N GLU A 136 -5.12 -6.85 -14.28
CA GLU A 136 -5.83 -5.63 -14.65
C GLU A 136 -7.30 -5.61 -14.24
N LYS A 137 -7.65 -6.29 -13.14
CA LYS A 137 -9.00 -6.29 -12.59
C LYS A 137 -9.13 -5.27 -11.47
N PHE A 138 -10.25 -4.54 -11.46
CA PHE A 138 -10.57 -3.70 -10.30
C PHE A 138 -11.11 -4.59 -9.20
N PHE A 139 -10.55 -4.49 -8.02
CA PHE A 139 -10.93 -5.36 -6.91
C PHE A 139 -11.40 -4.56 -5.70
N SER A 140 -12.28 -5.19 -4.93
CA SER A 140 -12.65 -4.74 -3.59
C SER A 140 -12.52 -5.95 -2.68
N ALA A 141 -11.58 -5.91 -1.75
CA ALA A 141 -11.23 -7.08 -0.96
C ALA A 141 -11.18 -6.76 0.53
N LYS A 142 -11.57 -7.74 1.33
CA LYS A 142 -11.42 -7.68 2.78
C LYS A 142 -10.43 -8.76 3.19
N PHE A 143 -9.37 -8.37 3.88
CA PHE A 143 -8.36 -9.28 4.41
C PHE A 143 -8.45 -9.30 5.93
N VAL A 144 -8.62 -10.47 6.51
CA VAL A 144 -8.81 -10.64 7.95
C VAL A 144 -7.54 -11.18 8.58
N TYR A 145 -7.04 -10.46 9.58
CA TYR A 145 -5.89 -10.84 10.39
C TYR A 145 -6.30 -10.96 11.84
N ARG A 146 -5.60 -11.80 12.60
CA ARG A 146 -5.63 -11.82 14.05
C ARG A 146 -4.23 -11.43 14.51
N GLY A 147 -4.06 -10.18 14.99
CA GLY A 147 -2.73 -9.63 15.19
C GLY A 147 -1.98 -9.60 13.85
N GLU A 148 -0.86 -10.30 13.77
CA GLU A 148 -0.08 -10.39 12.52
C GLU A 148 -0.37 -11.67 11.74
N GLU A 149 -1.26 -12.54 12.25
CA GLU A 149 -1.61 -13.79 11.60
C GLU A 149 -2.69 -13.58 10.56
N TYR A 150 -2.39 -13.92 9.32
CA TYR A 150 -3.36 -13.86 8.24
C TYR A 150 -4.34 -15.03 8.35
N LEU A 151 -5.65 -14.74 8.28
CA LEU A 151 -6.70 -15.74 8.39
C LEU A 151 -7.40 -16.05 7.08
N ARG A 152 -7.92 -15.04 6.40
CA ARG A 152 -8.71 -15.25 5.17
C ARG A 152 -8.97 -13.94 4.44
N TYR A 153 -9.49 -14.05 3.22
CA TYR A 153 -9.96 -12.88 2.49
C TYR A 153 -11.25 -13.17 1.73
N ASP A 154 -11.95 -12.10 1.39
CA ASP A 154 -13.09 -12.10 0.46
C ASP A 154 -12.81 -11.04 -0.59
N VAL A 155 -13.12 -11.30 -1.85
CA VAL A 155 -12.88 -10.34 -2.92
C VAL A 155 -14.03 -10.31 -3.92
N ARG A 156 -14.28 -9.11 -4.45
CA ARG A 156 -15.18 -8.92 -5.60
C ARG A 156 -14.38 -8.19 -6.68
N PHE A 157 -14.61 -8.61 -7.92
CA PHE A 157 -13.97 -7.97 -9.06
C PHE A 157 -15.02 -7.23 -9.87
N TYR A 158 -14.62 -6.11 -10.43
CA TYR A 158 -15.45 -5.25 -11.25
C TYR A 158 -14.82 -5.05 -12.62
N PRO A 159 -15.67 -4.91 -13.69
CA PRO A 159 -15.14 -4.64 -15.03
C PRO A 159 -14.32 -3.38 -15.11
#